data_894a08225c524d5c0e06fa2f744451b9
#
_entry.id   894a08225c524d5c0e06fa2f744451b9
#
_cell.length_a   1.000
_cell.length_b   1.000
_cell.length_c   1.000
_cell.angle_alpha   90.00
_cell.angle_beta   90.00
_cell.angle_gamma   90.00
#
_symmetry.space_group_name_H-M   'P 1'
#
loop_
_entity.id
_entity.type
_entity.pdbx_description
1 polymer ?
#
loop_
_entity_poly.entity_id
_entity_poly.type
_entity_poly.pdbx_seq_one_letter_code
_entity_poly.pdbx_strand_id
1 'polypeptide(L)'
;METANPLVSPAASTSRYGACLLFAANALARAVTVIGDAEFAKLGLSYSHAYLLNEVAEQPGQTPTALSETLFLSPSTITRLIEKLEGKGLVRRQPEGKRTLVFATDAGQVLAPAVATAWQENWAKFANSLGEEEAIQLTRQIIAAAEKFSAAE
;
A
#
# COMPACT_ATOMS: atom_id res chain seq x y z
N MET A 1 1.30 -19.48 39.07
CA MET A 1 0.56 -18.80 37.96
C MET A 1 1.44 -18.88 36.72
N GLU A 2 1.14 -19.87 35.89
CA GLU A 2 1.89 -20.07 34.66
C GLU A 2 1.44 -18.96 33.69
N THR A 3 2.31 -18.00 33.42
CA THR A 3 2.04 -16.97 32.41
C THR A 3 2.06 -17.66 31.04
N ALA A 4 0.88 -17.87 30.48
CA ALA A 4 0.74 -18.41 29.13
C ALA A 4 1.61 -17.58 28.19
N ASN A 5 2.54 -18.22 27.50
CA ASN A 5 3.36 -17.57 26.50
C ASN A 5 2.44 -17.07 25.36
N PRO A 6 2.29 -15.76 25.14
CA PRO A 6 1.36 -15.21 24.15
C PRO A 6 1.73 -15.59 22.71
N LEU A 7 2.91 -16.20 22.52
CA LEU A 7 3.38 -16.65 21.19
C LEU A 7 2.92 -18.07 20.83
N VAL A 8 2.27 -18.77 21.78
CA VAL A 8 1.79 -20.14 21.55
C VAL A 8 0.28 -20.15 21.59
N SER A 9 -0.38 -20.07 20.44
CA SER A 9 -1.81 -20.32 20.32
C SER A 9 -2.05 -21.78 19.93
N PRO A 10 -2.92 -22.51 20.63
CA PRO A 10 -3.24 -23.90 20.32
C PRO A 10 -4.19 -24.07 19.11
N ALA A 11 -4.64 -23.01 18.46
CA ALA A 11 -5.68 -23.10 17.45
C ALA A 11 -5.22 -22.66 16.06
N ALA A 12 -5.42 -23.52 15.08
CA ALA A 12 -5.55 -23.30 13.64
C ALA A 12 -4.31 -22.83 12.83
N SER A 13 -3.20 -22.39 13.43
CA SER A 13 -2.01 -22.02 12.67
C SER A 13 -0.97 -23.15 12.66
N THR A 14 -0.39 -23.44 11.48
CA THR A 14 0.75 -24.37 11.35
C THR A 14 2.04 -23.77 11.95
N SER A 15 2.06 -22.48 12.26
CA SER A 15 3.20 -21.79 12.86
C SER A 15 2.98 -21.59 14.36
N ARG A 16 4.01 -21.95 15.16
CA ARG A 16 4.02 -21.63 16.60
C ARG A 16 3.97 -20.13 16.93
N TYR A 17 4.21 -19.27 15.94
CA TYR A 17 4.15 -17.80 16.09
C TYR A 17 2.82 -17.21 15.63
N GLY A 18 1.83 -18.05 15.25
CA GLY A 18 0.56 -17.59 14.69
C GLY A 18 -0.27 -16.65 15.58
N ALA A 19 -0.01 -16.63 16.90
CA ALA A 19 -0.65 -15.70 17.83
C ALA A 19 0.10 -14.34 17.95
N CYS A 20 1.26 -14.20 17.32
CA CYS A 20 2.02 -12.95 17.36
C CYS A 20 1.55 -12.01 16.23
N LEU A 21 0.99 -10.86 16.61
CA LEU A 21 0.49 -9.86 15.64
C LEU A 21 1.58 -9.41 14.67
N LEU A 22 2.81 -9.15 15.17
CA LEU A 22 3.92 -8.74 14.31
C LEU A 22 4.28 -9.81 13.29
N PHE A 23 4.31 -11.08 13.69
CA PHE A 23 4.57 -12.19 12.77
C PHE A 23 3.45 -12.33 11.74
N ALA A 24 2.19 -12.34 12.18
CA ALA A 24 1.02 -12.50 11.31
C ALA A 24 0.89 -11.37 10.29
N ALA A 25 1.06 -10.11 10.73
CA ALA A 25 1.00 -8.94 9.86
C ALA A 25 2.10 -8.98 8.77
N ASN A 26 3.34 -9.33 9.14
CA ASN A 26 4.43 -9.44 8.17
C ASN A 26 4.25 -10.65 7.22
N ALA A 27 3.71 -11.76 7.69
CA ALA A 27 3.40 -12.91 6.85
C ALA A 27 2.34 -12.57 5.81
N LEU A 28 1.25 -11.91 6.23
CA LEU A 28 0.19 -11.44 5.35
C LEU A 28 0.73 -10.42 4.35
N ALA A 29 1.47 -9.42 4.82
CA ALA A 29 2.04 -8.39 3.95
C ALA A 29 2.90 -9.01 2.83
N ARG A 30 3.76 -9.97 3.14
CA ARG A 30 4.56 -10.68 2.13
C ARG A 30 3.67 -11.41 1.12
N ALA A 31 2.65 -12.12 1.57
CA ALA A 31 1.76 -12.90 0.70
C ALA A 31 0.99 -12.00 -0.27
N VAL A 32 0.36 -10.93 0.23
CA VAL A 32 -0.42 -10.00 -0.61
C VAL A 32 0.47 -9.17 -1.53
N THR A 33 1.69 -8.82 -1.10
CA THR A 33 2.65 -8.08 -1.93
C THR A 33 3.08 -8.88 -3.15
N VAL A 34 3.36 -10.16 -3.01
CA VAL A 34 3.71 -11.03 -4.15
C VAL A 34 2.61 -11.05 -5.21
N ILE A 35 1.35 -11.14 -4.77
CA ILE A 35 0.19 -11.14 -5.67
C ILE A 35 0.03 -9.75 -6.33
N GLY A 36 0.11 -8.68 -5.54
CA GLY A 36 -0.06 -7.32 -6.00
C GLY A 36 1.02 -6.87 -6.97
N ASP A 37 2.27 -7.11 -6.66
CA ASP A 37 3.38 -6.72 -7.52
C ASP A 37 3.37 -7.42 -8.88
N ALA A 38 2.84 -8.65 -8.97
CA ALA A 38 2.74 -9.36 -10.24
C ALA A 38 1.87 -8.63 -11.27
N GLU A 39 0.77 -7.99 -10.84
CA GLU A 39 -0.09 -7.22 -11.74
C GLU A 39 0.53 -5.86 -12.09
N PHE A 40 1.05 -5.14 -11.13
CA PHE A 40 1.67 -3.83 -11.37
C PHE A 40 3.00 -3.94 -12.15
N ALA A 41 3.72 -5.05 -12.02
CA ALA A 41 4.94 -5.30 -12.80
C ALA A 41 4.68 -5.31 -14.31
N LYS A 42 3.48 -5.71 -14.77
CA LYS A 42 3.07 -5.63 -16.19
C LYS A 42 3.07 -4.18 -16.71
N LEU A 43 2.90 -3.22 -15.81
CA LEU A 43 2.95 -1.78 -16.07
C LEU A 43 4.32 -1.16 -15.81
N GLY A 44 5.33 -1.97 -15.45
CA GLY A 44 6.66 -1.50 -15.06
C GLY A 44 6.70 -0.78 -13.70
N LEU A 45 5.73 -1.06 -12.82
CA LEU A 45 5.58 -0.46 -11.49
C LEU A 45 5.61 -1.51 -10.40
N SER A 46 6.04 -1.13 -9.19
CA SER A 46 5.67 -1.85 -7.97
C SER A 46 4.34 -1.31 -7.44
N TYR A 47 3.70 -2.03 -6.52
CA TYR A 47 2.45 -1.58 -5.92
C TYR A 47 2.55 -0.16 -5.31
N SER A 48 3.66 0.16 -4.62
CA SER A 48 3.85 1.48 -4.01
C SER A 48 3.95 2.61 -5.04
N HIS A 49 4.59 2.37 -6.20
CA HIS A 49 4.60 3.33 -7.31
C HIS A 49 3.22 3.50 -7.92
N ALA A 50 2.47 2.40 -8.06
CA ALA A 50 1.12 2.42 -8.59
C ALA A 50 0.18 3.23 -7.68
N TYR A 51 0.26 3.06 -6.36
CA TYR A 51 -0.52 3.86 -5.41
C TYR A 51 -0.21 5.34 -5.50
N LEU A 52 1.07 5.72 -5.51
CA LEU A 52 1.46 7.12 -5.59
C LEU A 52 1.03 7.74 -6.93
N LEU A 53 1.21 7.04 -8.04
CA LEU A 53 0.77 7.52 -9.36
C LEU A 53 -0.73 7.74 -9.40
N ASN A 54 -1.52 6.77 -8.90
CA ASN A 54 -2.97 6.88 -8.85
C ASN A 54 -3.41 8.07 -8.00
N GLU A 55 -2.80 8.23 -6.82
CA GLU A 55 -3.14 9.31 -5.89
C GLU A 55 -2.92 10.70 -6.50
N VAL A 56 -1.78 10.92 -7.17
CA VAL A 56 -1.50 12.22 -7.81
C VAL A 56 -2.26 12.43 -9.13
N ALA A 57 -2.74 11.36 -9.76
CA ALA A 57 -3.60 11.45 -10.93
C ALA A 57 -5.03 11.85 -10.55
N GLU A 58 -5.56 11.28 -9.47
CA GLU A 58 -6.90 11.57 -8.94
C GLU A 58 -6.96 12.92 -8.20
N GLN A 59 -5.91 13.25 -7.45
CA GLN A 59 -5.80 14.47 -6.65
C GLN A 59 -4.50 15.22 -6.97
N PRO A 60 -4.46 16.00 -8.05
CA PRO A 60 -3.26 16.71 -8.47
C PRO A 60 -2.84 17.79 -7.45
N GLY A 61 -1.52 17.99 -7.34
CA GLY A 61 -0.98 19.09 -6.53
C GLY A 61 -0.86 18.77 -5.04
N GLN A 62 -0.79 17.50 -4.67
CA GLN A 62 -0.51 17.12 -3.29
C GLN A 62 0.96 17.37 -2.93
N THR A 63 1.20 17.67 -1.65
CA THR A 63 2.55 17.75 -1.11
C THR A 63 3.08 16.37 -0.76
N PRO A 64 4.42 16.16 -0.73
CA PRO A 64 4.99 14.90 -0.24
C PRO A 64 4.53 14.52 1.18
N THR A 65 4.28 15.51 2.04
CA THR A 65 3.74 15.27 3.39
C THR A 65 2.33 14.67 3.32
N ALA A 66 1.42 15.27 2.54
CA ALA A 66 0.07 14.74 2.37
C ALA A 66 0.09 13.31 1.78
N LEU A 67 0.96 13.06 0.80
CA LEU A 67 1.15 11.71 0.23
C LEU A 67 1.68 10.71 1.27
N SER A 68 2.58 11.15 2.17
CA SER A 68 3.09 10.33 3.27
C SER A 68 1.97 9.88 4.22
N GLU A 69 1.10 10.81 4.59
CA GLU A 69 -0.05 10.55 5.45
C GLU A 69 -1.07 9.61 4.76
N THR A 70 -1.46 9.93 3.53
CA THR A 70 -2.47 9.16 2.77
C THR A 70 -2.01 7.72 2.51
N LEU A 71 -0.73 7.53 2.17
CA LEU A 71 -0.19 6.23 1.79
C LEU A 71 0.43 5.44 2.96
N PHE A 72 0.39 5.97 4.18
CA PHE A 72 1.01 5.35 5.37
C PHE A 72 2.49 5.00 5.14
N LEU A 73 3.22 5.88 4.46
CA LEU A 73 4.63 5.70 4.14
C LEU A 73 5.47 6.81 4.77
N SER A 74 6.72 6.49 5.12
CA SER A 74 7.63 7.51 5.64
C SER A 74 7.95 8.59 4.59
N PRO A 75 8.23 9.84 5.00
CA PRO A 75 8.60 10.91 4.07
C PRO A 75 9.78 10.55 3.17
N SER A 76 10.76 9.82 3.69
CA SER A 76 11.92 9.36 2.90
C SER A 76 11.51 8.33 1.84
N THR A 77 10.56 7.46 2.12
CA THR A 77 10.00 6.52 1.14
C THR A 77 9.25 7.24 0.04
N ILE A 78 8.39 8.20 0.41
CA ILE A 78 7.66 9.03 -0.57
C ILE A 78 8.62 9.78 -1.50
N THR A 79 9.66 10.39 -0.96
CA THR A 79 10.68 11.09 -1.77
C THR A 79 11.30 10.16 -2.81
N ARG A 80 11.70 8.94 -2.41
CA ARG A 80 12.28 7.96 -3.34
C ARG A 80 11.28 7.47 -4.39
N LEU A 81 10.00 7.30 -4.02
CA LEU A 81 8.95 6.91 -4.97
C LEU A 81 8.72 8.00 -6.01
N ILE A 82 8.65 9.27 -5.58
CA ILE A 82 8.52 10.43 -6.47
C ILE A 82 9.71 10.48 -7.43
N GLU A 83 10.95 10.40 -6.93
CA GLU A 83 12.17 10.42 -7.76
C GLU A 83 12.16 9.33 -8.83
N LYS A 84 11.76 8.11 -8.47
CA LYS A 84 11.66 7.00 -9.42
C LYS A 84 10.58 7.21 -10.47
N LEU A 85 9.41 7.74 -10.07
CA LEU A 85 8.33 8.04 -11.01
C LEU A 85 8.67 9.24 -11.91
N GLU A 86 9.41 10.24 -11.41
CA GLU A 86 9.96 11.32 -12.24
C GLU A 86 10.97 10.78 -13.24
N GLY A 87 11.86 9.88 -12.81
CA GLY A 87 12.81 9.22 -13.71
C GLY A 87 12.14 8.39 -14.82
N LYS A 88 10.89 7.95 -14.60
CA LYS A 88 10.04 7.29 -15.60
C LYS A 88 9.20 8.28 -16.41
N GLY A 89 9.24 9.57 -16.10
CA GLY A 89 8.42 10.59 -16.75
C GLY A 89 6.93 10.52 -16.43
N LEU A 90 6.54 9.87 -15.33
CA LEU A 90 5.13 9.65 -14.96
C LEU A 90 4.58 10.70 -14.00
N VAL A 91 5.45 11.30 -13.20
CA VAL A 91 5.11 12.42 -12.32
C VAL A 91 6.13 13.55 -12.48
N ARG A 92 5.77 14.73 -11.99
CA ARG A 92 6.65 15.90 -11.92
C ARG A 92 6.45 16.63 -10.61
N ARG A 93 7.51 17.24 -10.09
CA ARG A 93 7.45 18.18 -8.98
C ARG A 93 7.34 19.60 -9.52
N GLN A 94 6.58 20.42 -8.82
CA GLN A 94 6.43 21.83 -9.12
C GLN A 94 6.58 22.64 -7.84
N PRO A 95 7.55 23.54 -7.74
CA PRO A 95 7.67 24.47 -6.61
C PRO A 95 6.49 25.43 -6.60
N GLU A 96 5.92 25.65 -5.40
CA GLU A 96 4.89 26.65 -5.15
C GLU A 96 5.18 27.37 -3.83
N GLY A 97 5.83 28.53 -3.90
CA GLY A 97 6.33 29.24 -2.73
C GLY A 97 7.36 28.39 -1.96
N LYS A 98 7.02 28.06 -0.69
CA LYS A 98 7.86 27.21 0.18
C LYS A 98 7.50 25.71 0.08
N ARG A 99 6.50 25.36 -0.72
CA ARG A 99 6.02 23.99 -0.87
C ARG A 99 6.48 23.41 -2.21
N THR A 100 6.53 22.09 -2.26
CA THR A 100 6.67 21.32 -3.49
C THR A 100 5.37 20.56 -3.71
N LEU A 101 4.79 20.70 -4.88
CA LEU A 101 3.58 19.98 -5.28
C LEU A 101 3.94 18.88 -6.28
N VAL A 102 3.21 17.80 -6.25
CA VAL A 102 3.40 16.63 -7.12
C VAL A 102 2.20 16.48 -8.05
N PHE A 103 2.48 16.28 -9.33
CA PHE A 103 1.48 16.12 -10.37
C PHE A 103 1.81 14.91 -11.23
N ALA A 104 0.79 14.22 -11.72
CA ALA A 104 0.98 13.30 -12.84
C ALA A 104 1.32 14.09 -14.11
N THR A 105 2.19 13.54 -14.94
CA THR A 105 2.42 14.02 -16.32
C THR A 105 1.33 13.49 -17.25
N ASP A 106 1.32 13.94 -18.52
CA ASP A 106 0.40 13.37 -19.51
C ASP A 106 0.58 11.85 -19.65
N ALA A 107 1.85 11.38 -19.62
CA ALA A 107 2.14 9.94 -19.63
C ALA A 107 1.61 9.24 -18.37
N GLY A 108 1.73 9.88 -17.20
CA GLY A 108 1.16 9.37 -15.95
C GLY A 108 -0.37 9.29 -16.01
N GLN A 109 -1.04 10.31 -16.54
CA GLN A 109 -2.48 10.32 -16.72
C GLN A 109 -2.96 9.25 -17.70
N VAL A 110 -2.22 9.00 -18.77
CA VAL A 110 -2.52 7.91 -19.72
C VAL A 110 -2.37 6.53 -19.07
N LEU A 111 -1.43 6.36 -18.14
CA LEU A 111 -1.18 5.09 -17.46
C LEU A 111 -2.15 4.82 -16.29
N ALA A 112 -2.70 5.86 -15.65
CA ALA A 112 -3.54 5.73 -14.46
C ALA A 112 -4.75 4.78 -14.63
N PRO A 113 -5.50 4.76 -15.76
CA PRO A 113 -6.58 3.80 -15.95
C PRO A 113 -6.11 2.34 -15.95
N ALA A 114 -4.93 2.04 -16.47
CA ALA A 114 -4.36 0.69 -16.44
C ALA A 114 -3.96 0.29 -14.99
N VAL A 115 -3.51 1.24 -14.18
CA VAL A 115 -3.27 1.03 -12.74
C VAL A 115 -4.57 0.68 -12.02
N ALA A 116 -5.66 1.40 -12.30
CA ALA A 116 -6.97 1.12 -11.74
C ALA A 116 -7.49 -0.29 -12.12
N THR A 117 -7.29 -0.70 -13.37
CA THR A 117 -7.62 -2.05 -13.84
C THR A 117 -6.80 -3.12 -13.10
N ALA A 118 -5.49 -2.94 -12.99
CA ALA A 118 -4.62 -3.88 -12.25
C ALA A 118 -5.04 -4.00 -10.78
N TRP A 119 -5.56 -2.94 -10.20
CA TRP A 119 -6.11 -2.94 -8.84
C TRP A 119 -7.36 -3.80 -8.70
N GLN A 120 -8.28 -3.68 -9.67
CA GLN A 120 -9.49 -4.51 -9.70
C GLN A 120 -9.15 -5.99 -9.87
N GLU A 121 -8.16 -6.32 -10.72
CA GLU A 121 -7.68 -7.69 -10.90
C GLU A 121 -7.05 -8.25 -9.62
N ASN A 122 -6.28 -7.46 -8.90
CA ASN A 122 -5.74 -7.83 -7.59
C ASN A 122 -6.85 -8.10 -6.57
N TRP A 123 -7.84 -7.21 -6.51
CA TRP A 123 -8.99 -7.40 -5.63
C TRP A 123 -9.72 -8.71 -5.92
N ALA A 124 -9.97 -9.01 -7.19
CA ALA A 124 -10.62 -10.26 -7.58
C ALA A 124 -9.83 -11.49 -7.12
N LYS A 125 -8.49 -11.47 -7.19
CA LYS A 125 -7.64 -12.57 -6.69
C LYS A 125 -7.75 -12.73 -5.17
N PHE A 126 -7.75 -11.63 -4.41
CA PHE A 126 -7.91 -11.69 -2.95
C PHE A 126 -9.30 -12.19 -2.57
N ALA A 127 -10.35 -11.68 -3.20
CA ALA A 127 -11.73 -12.10 -2.97
C ALA A 127 -11.96 -13.58 -3.34
N ASN A 128 -11.35 -14.05 -4.42
CA ASN A 128 -11.42 -15.47 -4.80
C ASN A 128 -10.70 -16.39 -3.81
N SER A 129 -9.63 -15.91 -3.18
CA SER A 129 -8.84 -16.70 -2.23
C SER A 129 -9.45 -16.76 -0.83
N LEU A 130 -10.06 -15.69 -0.38
CA LEU A 130 -10.59 -15.53 0.98
C LEU A 130 -12.11 -15.65 1.06
N GLY A 131 -12.82 -15.40 -0.04
CA GLY A 131 -14.22 -15.02 -0.04
C GLY A 131 -14.38 -13.50 0.02
N GLU A 132 -15.32 -12.96 -0.74
CA GLU A 132 -15.48 -11.50 -0.89
C GLU A 132 -15.79 -10.80 0.43
N GLU A 133 -16.73 -11.34 1.22
CA GLU A 133 -17.12 -10.76 2.51
C GLU A 133 -15.95 -10.78 3.51
N GLU A 134 -15.23 -11.89 3.59
CA GLU A 134 -14.06 -12.02 4.48
C GLU A 134 -12.92 -11.09 4.06
N ALA A 135 -12.67 -10.94 2.76
CA ALA A 135 -11.67 -10.01 2.23
C ALA A 135 -12.01 -8.56 2.59
N ILE A 136 -13.29 -8.16 2.48
CA ILE A 136 -13.76 -6.81 2.88
C ILE A 136 -13.58 -6.60 4.38
N GLN A 137 -14.00 -7.55 5.20
CA GLN A 137 -13.89 -7.44 6.67
C GLN A 137 -12.43 -7.37 7.12
N LEU A 138 -11.58 -8.22 6.58
CA LEU A 138 -10.16 -8.25 6.88
C LEU A 138 -9.49 -6.92 6.50
N THR A 139 -9.77 -6.39 5.30
CA THR A 139 -9.24 -5.10 4.86
C THR A 139 -9.62 -3.97 5.81
N ARG A 140 -10.90 -3.90 6.23
CA ARG A 140 -11.38 -2.89 7.19
C ARG A 140 -10.70 -3.01 8.56
N GLN A 141 -10.49 -4.23 9.04
CA GLN A 141 -9.83 -4.46 10.34
C GLN A 141 -8.35 -4.06 10.29
N ILE A 142 -7.66 -4.38 9.20
CA ILE A 142 -6.24 -4.04 9.03
C ILE A 142 -6.05 -2.53 8.96
N ILE A 143 -6.83 -1.81 8.14
CA ILE A 143 -6.68 -0.35 8.03
C ILE A 143 -7.04 0.36 9.33
N ALA A 144 -8.10 -0.06 10.02
CA ALA A 144 -8.47 0.49 11.31
C ALA A 144 -7.39 0.26 12.40
N ALA A 145 -6.69 -0.87 12.35
CA ALA A 145 -5.55 -1.12 13.23
C ALA A 145 -4.35 -0.23 12.87
N ALA A 146 -4.04 -0.07 11.57
CA ALA A 146 -2.95 0.78 11.11
C ALA A 146 -3.16 2.24 11.51
N GLU A 147 -4.38 2.77 11.36
CA GLU A 147 -4.74 4.14 11.79
C GLU A 147 -4.52 4.37 13.30
N LYS A 148 -4.89 3.38 14.13
CA LYS A 148 -4.68 3.47 15.58
C LYS A 148 -3.21 3.48 15.96
N PHE A 149 -2.37 2.70 15.28
CA PHE A 149 -0.93 2.69 15.53
C PHE A 149 -0.26 3.99 15.08
N SER A 150 -0.65 4.52 13.92
CA SER A 150 -0.13 5.81 13.42
C SER A 150 -0.52 7.00 14.28
N ALA A 151 -1.69 6.98 14.94
CA ALA A 151 -2.14 8.04 15.84
C ALA A 151 -1.45 8.00 17.22
N ALA A 152 -0.72 6.93 17.53
CA ALA A 152 -0.02 6.74 18.80
C ALA A 152 1.46 7.19 18.79
N GLU A 153 1.98 7.59 17.62
CA GLU A 153 3.33 8.16 17.42
C GLU A 153 3.29 9.69 17.47
#